data_7ef72114b0f436dc392ecce9d8d82f2b
#
_entry.id   7ef72114b0f436dc392ecce9d8d82f2b
#
_cell.length_a   1.000
_cell.length_b   1.000
_cell.length_c   1.000
_cell.angle_alpha   90.00
_cell.angle_beta   90.00
_cell.angle_gamma   90.00
#
_symmetry.space_group_name_H-M   'P 1'
#
loop_
_entity.id
_entity.type
_entity.pdbx_description
1 polymer ?
#
loop_
_entity_poly.entity_id
_entity_poly.type
_entity_poly.pdbx_seq_one_letter_code
_entity_poly.pdbx_strand_id
1 'polypeptide(L)'
;MAPQQQAPWRVTMFGGGRGAASIARRLLATPGAALTLLINGYDNGLSTGALRRYLPGMLGPSDFRKNLLLHLDAGDPRLALLERRLPGGATPADLGRLIDELAAAGPGLEPIVRDLKVFAARLAARPDGLDLADCALGNLVLAGAYLRLDRDFNAAVRACAEMFGSPVALENVTGGENAYLAAVKADGTLLADEADIVGPQSAEPITGLFLLREPITGPLTGPLTGPLTGTELARRAATITPNPRALAALRDTDLIVYGPGTPHSSLLPSYLTPGVAEAIAGSRAAAKVFVVNLRDDHDSQGLTAADLVGRTLTYLRDPGNERGTVTHVLCHGRTLPPRAGLPGARWVAADLEDERRPGTHSGARTVEALAAVRAGTSLARAG
;
A
#
# COMPACT_ATOMS: atom_id res chain seq x y z
N MET A 1 -1.05 -37.13 18.94
CA MET A 1 -0.13 -36.01 19.16
C MET A 1 -0.92 -34.75 19.10
N ALA A 2 -0.95 -33.93 20.18
CA ALA A 2 -1.57 -32.63 20.18
C ALA A 2 -0.83 -31.74 19.15
N PRO A 3 -1.53 -30.90 18.37
CA PRO A 3 -0.86 -29.96 17.47
C PRO A 3 0.04 -29.07 18.34
N GLN A 4 1.35 -29.07 18.04
CA GLN A 4 2.25 -28.08 18.65
C GLN A 4 1.70 -26.70 18.31
N GLN A 5 1.18 -25.98 19.32
CA GLN A 5 0.83 -24.58 19.18
C GLN A 5 2.09 -23.84 18.76
N GLN A 6 2.16 -23.45 17.49
CA GLN A 6 3.23 -22.58 17.02
C GLN A 6 3.20 -21.32 17.87
N ALA A 7 4.36 -20.91 18.39
CA ALA A 7 4.47 -19.68 19.15
C ALA A 7 3.87 -18.50 18.34
N PRO A 8 3.08 -17.62 18.95
CA PRO A 8 2.53 -16.47 18.28
C PRO A 8 3.65 -15.66 17.64
N TRP A 9 3.41 -15.14 16.45
CA TRP A 9 4.39 -14.39 15.69
C TRP A 9 3.77 -13.11 15.12
N ARG A 10 4.55 -12.03 15.16
CA ARG A 10 4.17 -10.74 14.62
C ARG A 10 4.76 -10.57 13.24
N VAL A 11 3.93 -10.21 12.30
CA VAL A 11 4.31 -9.97 10.91
C VAL A 11 4.03 -8.51 10.58
N THR A 12 5.05 -7.78 10.18
CA THR A 12 4.90 -6.45 9.60
C THR A 12 5.13 -6.55 8.09
N MET A 13 4.10 -6.23 7.31
CA MET A 13 4.14 -6.35 5.86
C MET A 13 3.92 -4.99 5.19
N PHE A 14 4.84 -4.60 4.33
CA PHE A 14 4.62 -3.51 3.40
C PHE A 14 3.69 -3.98 2.28
N GLY A 15 2.73 -3.15 1.93
CA GLY A 15 1.77 -3.43 0.88
C GLY A 15 1.19 -2.16 0.28
N GLY A 16 0.31 -2.35 -0.68
CA GLY A 16 -0.49 -1.32 -1.31
C GLY A 16 -1.89 -1.86 -1.53
N GLY A 17 -2.37 -1.81 -2.78
CA GLY A 17 -3.71 -2.26 -3.14
C GLY A 17 -3.92 -3.77 -3.04
N ARG A 18 -4.17 -4.41 -4.19
CA ARG A 18 -4.62 -5.81 -4.23
C ARG A 18 -3.50 -6.86 -4.26
N GLY A 19 -2.27 -6.49 -4.58
CA GLY A 19 -1.17 -7.44 -4.82
C GLY A 19 -0.88 -8.36 -3.64
N ALA A 20 -0.90 -7.82 -2.42
CA ALA A 20 -0.64 -8.57 -1.19
C ALA A 20 -1.90 -9.13 -0.51
N ALA A 21 -3.10 -8.90 -1.05
CA ALA A 21 -4.37 -9.21 -0.37
C ALA A 21 -4.55 -10.69 -0.01
N SER A 22 -4.15 -11.62 -0.87
CA SER A 22 -4.25 -13.06 -0.60
C SER A 22 -3.35 -13.50 0.55
N ILE A 23 -2.15 -12.94 0.62
CA ILE A 23 -1.17 -13.20 1.69
C ILE A 23 -1.70 -12.62 3.01
N ALA A 24 -2.17 -11.37 2.99
CA ALA A 24 -2.72 -10.70 4.16
C ALA A 24 -3.94 -11.44 4.73
N ARG A 25 -4.90 -11.82 3.90
CA ARG A 25 -6.04 -12.65 4.33
C ARG A 25 -5.61 -13.97 4.96
N ARG A 26 -4.63 -14.63 4.37
CA ARG A 26 -4.14 -15.89 4.93
C ARG A 26 -3.42 -15.69 6.25
N LEU A 27 -2.63 -14.63 6.41
CA LEU A 27 -2.00 -14.29 7.69
C LEU A 27 -3.04 -14.00 8.77
N LEU A 28 -4.10 -13.26 8.46
CA LEU A 28 -5.21 -12.99 9.37
C LEU A 28 -5.94 -14.27 9.81
N ALA A 29 -6.05 -15.24 8.90
CA ALA A 29 -6.65 -16.54 9.18
C ALA A 29 -5.68 -17.54 9.83
N THR A 30 -4.42 -17.19 10.02
CA THR A 30 -3.39 -18.08 10.61
C THR A 30 -3.40 -17.94 12.13
N PRO A 31 -3.72 -18.99 12.89
CA PRO A 31 -3.72 -18.94 14.35
C PRO A 31 -2.37 -18.48 14.91
N GLY A 32 -2.39 -17.51 15.83
CA GLY A 32 -1.21 -16.97 16.47
C GLY A 32 -0.42 -15.97 15.62
N ALA A 33 -0.81 -15.68 14.36
CA ALA A 33 -0.21 -14.60 13.59
C ALA A 33 -0.92 -13.26 13.92
N ALA A 34 -0.11 -12.23 14.20
CA ALA A 34 -0.58 -10.85 14.33
C ALA A 34 -0.02 -10.04 13.17
N LEU A 35 -0.89 -9.51 12.32
CA LEU A 35 -0.50 -8.79 11.11
C LEU A 35 -0.61 -7.28 11.31
N THR A 36 0.50 -6.58 11.06
CA THR A 36 0.53 -5.13 10.81
C THR A 36 0.81 -4.88 9.34
N LEU A 37 -0.08 -4.15 8.68
CA LEU A 37 0.13 -3.67 7.32
C LEU A 37 0.63 -2.24 7.33
N LEU A 38 1.70 -1.98 6.60
CA LEU A 38 2.26 -0.66 6.36
C LEU A 38 1.97 -0.22 4.94
N ILE A 39 1.27 0.89 4.79
CA ILE A 39 0.82 1.41 3.49
C ILE A 39 1.19 2.89 3.40
N ASN A 40 1.53 3.35 2.20
CA ASN A 40 1.59 4.78 1.91
C ASN A 40 0.27 5.27 1.28
N GLY A 41 -0.05 6.52 1.46
CA GLY A 41 -1.29 7.13 0.99
C GLY A 41 -1.13 7.99 -0.26
N TYR A 42 -0.15 7.71 -1.12
CA TYR A 42 0.14 8.55 -2.28
C TYR A 42 -0.63 8.17 -3.55
N ASP A 43 -1.52 7.16 -3.48
CA ASP A 43 -2.46 6.84 -4.56
C ASP A 43 -3.22 8.10 -5.01
N ASN A 44 -3.20 8.37 -6.30
CA ASN A 44 -3.79 9.55 -6.92
C ASN A 44 -4.69 9.18 -8.12
N GLY A 45 -5.03 7.91 -8.28
CA GLY A 45 -5.84 7.43 -9.39
C GLY A 45 -7.31 7.84 -9.28
N LEU A 46 -7.95 8.15 -10.41
CA LEU A 46 -9.40 8.36 -10.58
C LEU A 46 -10.08 9.14 -9.42
N SER A 47 -11.10 8.54 -8.79
CA SER A 47 -11.88 9.15 -7.70
C SER A 47 -11.05 9.43 -6.45
N THR A 48 -9.97 8.69 -6.20
CA THR A 48 -9.02 8.97 -5.11
C THR A 48 -8.32 10.31 -5.31
N GLY A 49 -7.81 10.55 -6.52
CA GLY A 49 -7.18 11.82 -6.88
C GLY A 49 -8.17 12.99 -6.82
N ALA A 50 -9.41 12.79 -7.29
CA ALA A 50 -10.46 13.80 -7.19
C ALA A 50 -10.74 14.17 -5.71
N LEU A 51 -10.83 13.17 -4.83
CA LEU A 51 -11.05 13.39 -3.40
C LEU A 51 -9.87 14.10 -2.71
N ARG A 52 -8.63 13.75 -3.06
CA ARG A 52 -7.43 14.46 -2.57
C ARG A 52 -7.38 15.93 -2.99
N ARG A 53 -7.78 16.24 -4.22
CA ARG A 53 -7.89 17.64 -4.70
C ARG A 53 -9.03 18.40 -4.00
N TYR A 54 -10.15 17.73 -3.74
CA TYR A 54 -11.29 18.31 -3.04
C TYR A 54 -11.00 18.59 -1.56
N LEU A 55 -10.24 17.72 -0.90
CA LEU A 55 -9.82 17.86 0.50
C LEU A 55 -8.28 18.00 0.57
N PRO A 56 -7.75 19.22 0.29
CA PRO A 56 -6.31 19.43 0.35
C PRO A 56 -5.71 19.00 1.70
N GLY A 57 -4.62 18.25 1.66
CA GLY A 57 -3.99 17.66 2.83
C GLY A 57 -4.39 16.21 3.10
N MET A 58 -5.48 15.71 2.52
CA MET A 58 -5.87 14.31 2.67
C MET A 58 -5.01 13.41 1.80
N LEU A 59 -4.63 12.27 2.36
CA LEU A 59 -3.99 11.15 1.63
C LEU A 59 -5.04 10.30 0.91
N GLY A 60 -4.59 9.46 -0.02
CA GLY A 60 -5.46 8.56 -0.79
C GLY A 60 -6.10 7.47 0.10
N PRO A 61 -7.44 7.41 0.21
CA PRO A 61 -8.11 6.47 1.10
C PRO A 61 -8.27 5.05 0.54
N SER A 62 -8.11 4.85 -0.77
CA SER A 62 -8.54 3.62 -1.45
C SER A 62 -7.83 2.37 -0.95
N ASP A 63 -6.51 2.41 -0.82
CA ASP A 63 -5.76 1.25 -0.38
C ASP A 63 -5.98 0.97 1.12
N PHE A 64 -6.15 2.02 1.93
CA PHE A 64 -6.54 1.86 3.33
C PHE A 64 -7.90 1.17 3.45
N ARG A 65 -8.94 1.66 2.75
CA ARG A 65 -10.25 1.03 2.73
C ARG A 65 -10.17 -0.45 2.33
N LYS A 66 -9.53 -0.76 1.19
CA LYS A 66 -9.40 -2.14 0.70
C LYS A 66 -8.77 -3.06 1.73
N ASN A 67 -7.74 -2.59 2.43
CA ASN A 67 -7.02 -3.39 3.42
C ASN A 67 -7.78 -3.50 4.75
N LEU A 68 -8.52 -2.49 5.17
CA LEU A 68 -9.40 -2.57 6.34
C LEU A 68 -10.54 -3.57 6.16
N LEU A 69 -10.97 -3.83 4.92
CA LEU A 69 -12.05 -4.75 4.59
C LEU A 69 -11.57 -6.17 4.23
N LEU A 70 -10.28 -6.47 4.33
CA LEU A 70 -9.71 -7.77 3.95
C LEU A 70 -10.30 -8.97 4.72
N HIS A 71 -10.78 -8.76 5.92
CA HIS A 71 -11.35 -9.78 6.78
C HIS A 71 -12.79 -10.15 6.42
N LEU A 72 -13.46 -9.32 5.61
CA LEU A 72 -14.84 -9.56 5.21
C LEU A 72 -14.90 -10.52 4.01
N ASP A 73 -15.81 -11.46 4.08
CA ASP A 73 -16.09 -12.39 2.99
C ASP A 73 -16.89 -11.70 1.87
N ALA A 74 -16.84 -12.27 0.67
CA ALA A 74 -17.52 -11.70 -0.50
C ALA A 74 -19.05 -11.56 -0.34
N GLY A 75 -19.67 -12.33 0.56
CA GLY A 75 -21.10 -12.25 0.88
C GLY A 75 -21.43 -11.30 2.04
N ASP A 76 -20.45 -10.66 2.66
CA ASP A 76 -20.71 -9.75 3.78
C ASP A 76 -21.37 -8.45 3.27
N PRO A 77 -22.55 -8.07 3.77
CA PRO A 77 -23.25 -6.87 3.33
C PRO A 77 -22.47 -5.58 3.61
N ARG A 78 -21.60 -5.57 4.63
CA ARG A 78 -20.72 -4.42 4.92
C ARG A 78 -19.69 -4.24 3.82
N LEU A 79 -19.13 -5.35 3.28
CA LEU A 79 -18.22 -5.28 2.15
C LEU A 79 -18.92 -4.69 0.93
N ALA A 80 -20.11 -5.20 0.57
CA ALA A 80 -20.89 -4.70 -0.54
C ALA A 80 -21.24 -3.22 -0.38
N LEU A 81 -21.59 -2.76 0.83
CA LEU A 81 -21.88 -1.37 1.13
C LEU A 81 -20.65 -0.47 0.95
N LEU A 82 -19.52 -0.83 1.58
CA LEU A 82 -18.33 0.03 1.62
C LEU A 82 -17.56 0.02 0.29
N GLU A 83 -17.71 -1.03 -0.52
CA GLU A 83 -17.19 -1.11 -1.89
C GLU A 83 -18.16 -0.51 -2.92
N ARG A 84 -19.42 -0.23 -2.55
CA ARG A 84 -20.39 0.39 -3.46
C ARG A 84 -19.84 1.69 -4.02
N ARG A 85 -19.88 1.82 -5.34
CA ARG A 85 -19.48 3.03 -6.04
C ARG A 85 -20.71 3.85 -6.44
N LEU A 86 -20.60 5.16 -6.31
CA LEU A 86 -21.65 6.06 -6.77
C LEU A 86 -21.67 6.07 -8.31
N PRO A 87 -22.87 6.13 -8.92
CA PRO A 87 -23.01 6.10 -10.38
C PRO A 87 -22.49 7.38 -11.02
N GLY A 88 -22.27 7.35 -12.34
CA GLY A 88 -21.99 8.55 -13.12
C GLY A 88 -23.11 9.58 -12.97
N GLY A 89 -22.76 10.84 -12.79
CA GLY A 89 -23.71 11.92 -12.58
C GLY A 89 -24.34 11.97 -11.17
N ALA A 90 -23.83 11.18 -10.21
CA ALA A 90 -24.29 11.26 -8.83
C ALA A 90 -24.12 12.67 -8.26
N THR A 91 -25.17 13.18 -7.62
CA THR A 91 -25.26 14.51 -7.05
C THR A 91 -25.13 14.49 -5.52
N PRO A 92 -24.87 15.64 -4.87
CA PRO A 92 -24.94 15.72 -3.41
C PRO A 92 -26.30 15.30 -2.84
N ALA A 93 -27.41 15.52 -3.59
CA ALA A 93 -28.74 15.08 -3.18
C ALA A 93 -28.88 13.55 -3.20
N ASP A 94 -28.23 12.87 -4.17
CA ASP A 94 -28.22 11.40 -4.22
C ASP A 94 -27.46 10.82 -3.03
N LEU A 95 -26.34 11.42 -2.66
CA LEU A 95 -25.60 11.05 -1.45
C LEU A 95 -26.45 11.29 -0.19
N GLY A 96 -27.19 12.40 -0.13
CA GLY A 96 -28.10 12.69 0.99
C GLY A 96 -29.18 11.62 1.15
N ARG A 97 -29.87 11.25 0.03
CA ARG A 97 -30.87 10.16 0.05
C ARG A 97 -30.28 8.82 0.52
N LEU A 98 -29.09 8.48 0.03
CA LEU A 98 -28.41 7.25 0.47
C LEU A 98 -28.10 7.28 1.98
N ILE A 99 -27.69 8.43 2.51
CA ILE A 99 -27.45 8.59 3.95
C ILE A 99 -28.73 8.38 4.76
N ASP A 100 -29.87 8.92 4.29
CA ASP A 100 -31.16 8.76 4.95
C ASP A 100 -31.65 7.30 4.90
N GLU A 101 -31.45 6.62 3.76
CA GLU A 101 -31.73 5.18 3.62
C GLU A 101 -30.90 4.36 4.63
N LEU A 102 -29.60 4.65 4.75
CA LEU A 102 -28.71 3.96 5.69
C LEU A 102 -29.08 4.24 7.17
N ALA A 103 -29.51 5.48 7.46
CA ALA A 103 -29.96 5.85 8.80
C ALA A 103 -31.26 5.12 9.20
N ALA A 104 -32.14 4.82 8.23
CA ALA A 104 -33.38 4.09 8.43
C ALA A 104 -33.18 2.56 8.47
N ALA A 105 -32.04 2.03 7.98
CA ALA A 105 -31.78 0.60 7.87
C ALA A 105 -31.57 -0.12 9.21
N GLY A 106 -31.41 0.61 10.31
CA GLY A 106 -31.33 0.05 11.65
C GLY A 106 -29.97 0.19 12.34
N PRO A 107 -29.85 -0.39 13.52
CA PRO A 107 -28.64 -0.23 14.36
C PRO A 107 -27.41 -0.87 13.71
N GLY A 108 -26.25 -0.27 14.00
CA GLY A 108 -24.94 -0.76 13.54
C GLY A 108 -24.33 0.05 12.40
N LEU A 109 -25.12 0.91 11.72
CA LEU A 109 -24.61 1.80 10.66
C LEU A 109 -24.38 3.24 11.15
N GLU A 110 -24.72 3.56 12.39
CA GLU A 110 -24.64 4.93 12.94
C GLU A 110 -23.25 5.57 12.78
N PRO A 111 -22.13 4.88 13.01
CA PRO A 111 -20.81 5.47 12.81
C PRO A 111 -20.53 5.80 11.32
N ILE A 112 -20.98 4.93 10.40
CA ILE A 112 -20.85 5.13 8.95
C ILE A 112 -21.70 6.34 8.54
N VAL A 113 -22.97 6.37 8.96
CA VAL A 113 -23.92 7.48 8.68
C VAL A 113 -23.39 8.80 9.23
N ARG A 114 -22.85 8.79 10.45
CA ARG A 114 -22.25 10.00 11.06
C ARG A 114 -21.13 10.56 10.17
N ASP A 115 -20.18 9.72 9.77
CA ASP A 115 -19.02 10.19 9.01
C ASP A 115 -19.43 10.59 7.58
N LEU A 116 -20.39 9.92 6.97
CA LEU A 116 -20.99 10.35 5.69
C LEU A 116 -21.72 11.69 5.81
N LYS A 117 -22.45 11.96 6.92
CA LYS A 117 -23.10 13.26 7.17
C LYS A 117 -22.08 14.39 7.30
N VAL A 118 -20.94 14.14 7.97
CA VAL A 118 -19.84 15.11 8.05
C VAL A 118 -19.28 15.44 6.65
N PHE A 119 -19.07 14.42 5.83
CA PHE A 119 -18.63 14.62 4.44
C PHE A 119 -19.68 15.34 3.60
N ALA A 120 -20.95 14.96 3.69
CA ALA A 120 -22.05 15.61 2.98
C ALA A 120 -22.22 17.09 3.37
N ALA A 121 -22.07 17.43 4.64
CA ALA A 121 -22.08 18.82 5.10
C ALA A 121 -20.93 19.63 4.47
N ARG A 122 -19.74 19.04 4.35
CA ARG A 122 -18.62 19.67 3.63
C ARG A 122 -18.93 19.86 2.15
N LEU A 123 -19.55 18.88 1.52
CA LEU A 123 -19.94 18.90 0.12
C LEU A 123 -21.02 20.00 -0.13
N ALA A 124 -22.01 20.13 0.77
CA ALA A 124 -23.02 21.16 0.69
C ALA A 124 -22.45 22.58 0.82
N ALA A 125 -21.44 22.75 1.68
CA ALA A 125 -20.74 24.03 1.85
C ALA A 125 -19.83 24.40 0.67
N ARG A 126 -19.43 23.43 -0.16
CA ARG A 126 -18.57 23.61 -1.34
C ARG A 126 -19.00 22.61 -2.42
N PRO A 127 -20.13 22.82 -3.09
CA PRO A 127 -20.72 21.88 -4.04
C PRO A 127 -19.86 21.69 -5.30
N ASP A 128 -19.15 22.74 -5.69
CA ASP A 128 -18.30 22.72 -6.88
C ASP A 128 -16.90 22.16 -6.55
N GLY A 129 -16.45 21.20 -7.33
CA GLY A 129 -15.06 20.72 -7.27
C GLY A 129 -14.89 19.25 -6.93
N LEU A 130 -15.95 18.49 -6.70
CA LEU A 130 -15.87 17.02 -6.61
C LEU A 130 -16.95 16.38 -7.47
N ASP A 131 -16.51 15.63 -8.47
CA ASP A 131 -17.36 14.64 -9.12
C ASP A 131 -17.47 13.40 -8.22
N LEU A 132 -18.69 13.06 -7.84
CA LEU A 132 -18.98 11.87 -7.01
C LEU A 132 -18.98 10.56 -7.82
N ALA A 133 -18.92 10.64 -9.15
CA ALA A 133 -18.88 9.46 -10.01
C ALA A 133 -17.73 8.54 -9.58
N ASP A 134 -18.01 7.24 -9.55
CA ASP A 134 -17.04 6.20 -9.18
C ASP A 134 -16.41 6.36 -7.78
N CYS A 135 -16.88 7.28 -6.95
CA CYS A 135 -16.46 7.35 -5.56
C CYS A 135 -16.99 6.16 -4.76
N ALA A 136 -16.10 5.36 -4.19
CA ALA A 136 -16.52 4.29 -3.29
C ALA A 136 -17.02 4.84 -1.96
N LEU A 137 -18.13 4.31 -1.46
CA LEU A 137 -18.77 4.81 -0.24
C LEU A 137 -17.81 4.77 0.97
N GLY A 138 -17.02 3.72 1.10
CA GLY A 138 -16.02 3.61 2.18
C GLY A 138 -14.89 4.64 2.08
N ASN A 139 -14.59 5.16 0.88
CA ASN A 139 -13.67 6.28 0.74
C ASN A 139 -14.30 7.58 1.28
N LEU A 140 -15.59 7.80 1.06
CA LEU A 140 -16.33 8.94 1.59
C LEU A 140 -16.49 8.86 3.11
N VAL A 141 -16.68 7.66 3.66
CA VAL A 141 -16.68 7.42 5.12
C VAL A 141 -15.33 7.81 5.72
N LEU A 142 -14.21 7.36 5.12
CA LEU A 142 -12.88 7.73 5.62
C LEU A 142 -12.64 9.24 5.48
N ALA A 143 -13.11 9.87 4.41
CA ALA A 143 -13.04 11.32 4.24
C ALA A 143 -13.86 12.08 5.30
N GLY A 144 -15.03 11.57 5.67
CA GLY A 144 -15.84 12.09 6.77
C GLY A 144 -15.16 11.95 8.13
N ALA A 145 -14.58 10.79 8.40
CA ALA A 145 -13.78 10.56 9.61
C ALA A 145 -12.56 11.51 9.68
N TYR A 146 -11.86 11.71 8.56
CA TYR A 146 -10.77 12.66 8.45
C TYR A 146 -11.20 14.09 8.80
N LEU A 147 -12.33 14.54 8.26
CA LEU A 147 -12.88 15.87 8.58
C LEU A 147 -13.29 16.00 10.04
N ARG A 148 -13.90 14.94 10.62
CA ARG A 148 -14.33 14.91 12.02
C ARG A 148 -13.19 14.90 13.02
N LEU A 149 -12.05 14.33 12.62
CA LEU A 149 -10.85 14.16 13.47
C LEU A 149 -9.78 15.22 13.13
N ASP A 150 -10.22 16.46 12.92
CA ASP A 150 -9.34 17.62 12.71
C ASP A 150 -8.30 17.42 11.60
N ARG A 151 -8.65 16.63 10.60
CA ARG A 151 -7.78 16.27 9.46
C ARG A 151 -6.55 15.44 9.85
N ASP A 152 -6.62 14.70 10.94
CA ASP A 152 -5.65 13.66 11.25
C ASP A 152 -5.99 12.39 10.45
N PHE A 153 -5.24 12.15 9.36
CA PHE A 153 -5.47 11.00 8.49
C PHE A 153 -5.21 9.67 9.22
N ASN A 154 -4.19 9.61 10.05
CA ASN A 154 -3.84 8.39 10.78
C ASN A 154 -4.88 8.07 11.86
N ALA A 155 -5.45 9.08 12.52
CA ALA A 155 -6.58 8.90 13.42
C ALA A 155 -7.84 8.45 12.67
N ALA A 156 -8.10 8.99 11.47
CA ALA A 156 -9.24 8.58 10.64
C ALA A 156 -9.13 7.09 10.22
N VAL A 157 -7.95 6.64 9.82
CA VAL A 157 -7.71 5.23 9.48
C VAL A 157 -8.01 4.32 10.69
N ARG A 158 -7.52 4.67 11.88
CA ARG A 158 -7.80 3.89 13.11
C ARG A 158 -9.29 3.87 13.47
N ALA A 159 -9.95 5.02 13.39
CA ALA A 159 -11.39 5.10 13.64
C ALA A 159 -12.21 4.25 12.64
N CYS A 160 -11.79 4.22 11.37
CA CYS A 160 -12.40 3.33 10.38
C CYS A 160 -12.08 1.85 10.65
N ALA A 161 -10.88 1.52 11.13
CA ALA A 161 -10.55 0.16 11.53
C ALA A 161 -11.49 -0.36 12.63
N GLU A 162 -11.69 0.44 13.67
CA GLU A 162 -12.63 0.14 14.76
C GLU A 162 -14.07 0.02 14.24
N MET A 163 -14.52 0.98 13.43
CA MET A 163 -15.87 1.02 12.85
C MET A 163 -16.16 -0.21 11.98
N PHE A 164 -15.18 -0.67 11.18
CA PHE A 164 -15.35 -1.82 10.30
C PHE A 164 -15.08 -3.15 11.02
N GLY A 165 -14.68 -3.13 12.29
CA GLY A 165 -14.30 -4.32 13.03
C GLY A 165 -13.08 -5.02 12.45
N SER A 166 -12.15 -4.26 11.88
CA SER A 166 -10.98 -4.82 11.20
C SER A 166 -9.97 -5.38 12.20
N PRO A 167 -9.57 -6.65 12.08
CA PRO A 167 -8.51 -7.23 12.90
C PRO A 167 -7.11 -6.81 12.43
N VAL A 168 -7.01 -6.10 11.31
CA VAL A 168 -5.74 -5.65 10.75
C VAL A 168 -5.25 -4.44 11.51
N ALA A 169 -4.04 -4.50 12.06
CA ALA A 169 -3.32 -3.30 12.44
C ALA A 169 -2.81 -2.61 11.16
N LEU A 170 -3.57 -1.64 10.66
CA LEU A 170 -3.23 -0.90 9.46
C LEU A 170 -2.66 0.46 9.82
N GLU A 171 -1.42 0.70 9.43
CA GLU A 171 -0.73 1.96 9.69
C GLU A 171 -0.27 2.61 8.39
N ASN A 172 -0.55 3.89 8.25
CA ASN A 172 0.15 4.71 7.27
C ASN A 172 1.62 4.85 7.69
N VAL A 173 2.54 4.74 6.76
CA VAL A 173 3.97 4.80 7.04
C VAL A 173 4.40 6.18 7.53
N THR A 174 3.69 7.23 7.11
CA THR A 174 4.01 8.65 7.40
C THR A 174 3.16 9.24 8.51
N GLY A 175 3.53 10.42 8.97
CA GLY A 175 2.76 11.23 9.93
C GLY A 175 1.40 11.70 9.41
N GLY A 176 1.15 11.56 8.12
CA GLY A 176 -0.12 11.96 7.50
C GLY A 176 0.02 13.15 6.56
N GLU A 177 1.23 13.64 6.35
CA GLU A 177 1.50 14.74 5.43
C GLU A 177 1.19 14.33 4.00
N ASN A 178 0.46 15.20 3.29
CA ASN A 178 0.21 15.01 1.87
C ASN A 178 1.46 15.27 1.05
N ALA A 179 1.71 14.39 0.07
CA ALA A 179 2.74 14.57 -0.93
C ALA A 179 2.27 14.01 -2.28
N TYR A 180 2.90 14.47 -3.33
CA TYR A 180 2.61 14.07 -4.70
C TYR A 180 3.77 13.25 -5.24
N LEU A 181 3.48 12.03 -5.61
CA LEU A 181 4.47 11.11 -6.15
C LEU A 181 4.79 11.51 -7.60
N ALA A 182 6.07 11.63 -7.91
CA ALA A 182 6.58 11.81 -9.25
C ALA A 182 7.79 10.90 -9.47
N ALA A 183 8.07 10.58 -10.73
CA ALA A 183 9.21 9.73 -11.07
C ALA A 183 9.96 10.26 -12.29
N VAL A 184 11.23 9.89 -12.41
CA VAL A 184 12.06 10.19 -13.57
C VAL A 184 12.60 8.89 -14.13
N LYS A 185 12.55 8.74 -15.44
CA LYS A 185 13.07 7.60 -16.19
C LYS A 185 14.52 7.81 -16.61
N ALA A 186 15.18 6.74 -17.06
CA ALA A 186 16.58 6.77 -17.50
C ALA A 186 16.83 7.74 -18.67
N ASP A 187 15.84 7.91 -19.55
CA ASP A 187 15.89 8.85 -20.68
C ASP A 187 15.56 10.30 -20.30
N GLY A 188 15.31 10.57 -19.02
CA GLY A 188 14.91 11.89 -18.51
C GLY A 188 13.41 12.16 -18.60
N THR A 189 12.59 11.23 -19.08
CA THR A 189 11.12 11.38 -19.09
C THR A 189 10.59 11.53 -17.66
N LEU A 190 9.78 12.56 -17.45
CA LEU A 190 9.11 12.81 -16.18
C LEU A 190 7.73 12.15 -16.18
N LEU A 191 7.46 11.37 -15.15
CA LEU A 191 6.14 10.87 -14.79
C LEU A 191 5.62 11.76 -13.65
N ALA A 192 4.62 12.58 -13.96
CA ALA A 192 4.26 13.74 -13.13
C ALA A 192 3.42 13.36 -11.91
N ASP A 193 2.75 12.21 -11.95
CA ASP A 193 1.95 11.71 -10.86
C ASP A 193 1.91 10.16 -10.82
N GLU A 194 1.18 9.61 -9.87
CA GLU A 194 1.05 8.18 -9.67
C GLU A 194 0.33 7.50 -10.84
N ALA A 195 -0.64 8.16 -11.47
CA ALA A 195 -1.35 7.59 -12.61
C ALA A 195 -0.43 7.40 -13.83
N ASP A 196 0.51 8.33 -14.06
CA ASP A 196 1.55 8.19 -15.09
C ASP A 196 2.50 7.02 -14.78
N ILE A 197 2.82 6.82 -13.49
CA ILE A 197 3.74 5.76 -13.05
C ILE A 197 3.14 4.37 -13.29
N VAL A 198 1.86 4.17 -12.98
CA VAL A 198 1.18 2.86 -13.11
C VAL A 198 0.57 2.64 -14.49
N GLY A 199 0.43 3.69 -15.28
CA GLY A 199 -0.14 3.64 -16.62
C GLY A 199 0.81 3.04 -17.65
N PRO A 200 0.29 2.76 -18.87
CA PRO A 200 1.11 2.34 -19.99
C PRO A 200 2.20 3.37 -20.29
N GLN A 201 3.44 2.94 -20.37
CA GLN A 201 4.60 3.79 -20.58
C GLN A 201 5.69 3.08 -21.39
N SER A 202 6.74 3.81 -21.80
CA SER A 202 7.89 3.23 -22.49
C SER A 202 8.63 2.19 -21.61
N ALA A 203 9.42 1.33 -22.22
CA ALA A 203 10.19 0.30 -21.49
C ALA A 203 11.41 0.85 -20.74
N GLU A 204 11.72 2.16 -20.90
CA GLU A 204 12.81 2.78 -20.16
C GLU A 204 12.57 2.70 -18.64
N PRO A 205 13.57 2.29 -17.84
CA PRO A 205 13.37 2.09 -16.42
C PRO A 205 13.22 3.41 -15.65
N ILE A 206 12.37 3.41 -14.62
CA ILE A 206 12.31 4.50 -13.65
C ILE A 206 13.59 4.49 -12.83
N THR A 207 14.29 5.61 -12.74
CA THR A 207 15.56 5.75 -12.04
C THR A 207 15.48 6.58 -10.75
N GLY A 208 14.42 7.38 -10.59
CA GLY A 208 14.22 8.21 -9.41
C GLY A 208 12.75 8.36 -9.05
N LEU A 209 12.46 8.36 -7.74
CA LEU A 209 11.15 8.69 -7.16
C LEU A 209 11.29 9.92 -6.27
N PHE A 210 10.26 10.75 -6.29
CA PHE A 210 10.20 11.99 -5.54
C PHE A 210 8.82 12.14 -4.90
N LEU A 211 8.79 12.60 -3.65
CA LEU A 211 7.59 13.03 -2.95
C LEU A 211 7.59 14.55 -2.92
N LEU A 212 6.73 15.18 -3.67
CA LEU A 212 6.72 16.62 -3.89
C LEU A 212 5.69 17.31 -3.00
N ARG A 213 5.97 18.57 -2.60
CA ARG A 213 5.03 19.41 -1.82
C ARG A 213 3.78 19.79 -2.59
N GLU A 214 3.91 19.93 -3.91
CA GLU A 214 2.87 20.36 -4.81
C GLU A 214 2.84 19.47 -6.04
N PRO A 215 1.67 19.24 -6.65
CA PRO A 215 1.58 18.49 -7.89
C PRO A 215 2.31 19.24 -9.00
N ILE A 216 2.86 18.49 -9.94
CA ILE A 216 3.36 19.07 -11.17
C ILE A 216 2.14 19.43 -12.03
N THR A 217 1.87 20.74 -12.16
CA THR A 217 0.76 21.26 -12.96
C THR A 217 1.30 22.03 -14.16
N GLY A 218 0.64 21.90 -15.30
CA GLY A 218 0.94 22.60 -16.54
C GLY A 218 1.38 21.65 -17.66
N PRO A 219 1.28 22.10 -18.93
CA PRO A 219 1.78 21.30 -20.04
C PRO A 219 3.30 21.15 -19.87
N LEU A 220 3.75 19.92 -19.81
CA LEU A 220 5.18 19.54 -19.92
C LEU A 220 5.79 19.97 -21.28
N THR A 221 5.02 20.67 -22.11
CA THR A 221 5.32 21.19 -23.45
C THR A 221 5.72 22.66 -23.51
N GLY A 222 5.84 23.34 -22.36
CA GLY A 222 6.54 24.64 -22.34
C GLY A 222 8.04 24.42 -22.43
N PRO A 223 8.86 25.44 -22.82
CA PRO A 223 10.30 25.30 -22.81
C PRO A 223 10.80 25.23 -21.37
N LEU A 224 10.58 24.11 -20.70
CA LEU A 224 11.54 23.59 -19.75
C LEU A 224 12.74 23.24 -20.64
N THR A 225 13.52 24.28 -20.96
CA THR A 225 14.80 24.15 -21.68
C THR A 225 15.78 23.45 -20.76
N GLY A 226 15.57 22.17 -20.58
CA GLY A 226 16.32 21.25 -19.77
C GLY A 226 15.39 20.28 -19.03
N PRO A 227 15.78 19.01 -18.89
CA PRO A 227 15.04 18.08 -18.06
C PRO A 227 14.91 18.68 -16.65
N LEU A 228 13.71 18.58 -16.03
CA LEU A 228 13.61 18.77 -14.58
C LEU A 228 14.58 17.77 -13.97
N THR A 229 15.76 18.27 -13.64
CA THR A 229 16.84 17.42 -13.13
C THR A 229 16.37 16.85 -11.79
N GLY A 230 16.87 15.69 -11.41
CA GLY A 230 16.65 15.16 -10.06
C GLY A 230 16.93 16.20 -8.98
N THR A 231 17.85 17.14 -9.22
CA THR A 231 18.15 18.29 -8.37
C THR A 231 16.96 19.27 -8.24
N GLU A 232 16.24 19.56 -9.31
CA GLU A 232 15.07 20.45 -9.26
C GLU A 232 13.90 19.79 -8.52
N LEU A 233 13.65 18.51 -8.77
CA LEU A 233 12.63 17.75 -8.04
C LEU A 233 13.00 17.59 -6.56
N ALA A 234 14.26 17.39 -6.24
CA ALA A 234 14.73 17.34 -4.85
C ALA A 234 14.49 18.66 -4.09
N ARG A 235 14.60 19.82 -4.75
CA ARG A 235 14.26 21.13 -4.13
C ARG A 235 12.79 21.28 -3.84
N ARG A 236 11.91 20.57 -4.60
CA ARG A 236 10.45 20.57 -4.42
C ARG A 236 9.98 19.47 -3.46
N ALA A 237 10.91 18.71 -2.86
CA ALA A 237 10.56 17.62 -1.97
C ALA A 237 9.67 18.06 -0.81
N ALA A 238 8.67 17.25 -0.50
CA ALA A 238 7.84 17.40 0.68
C ALA A 238 8.63 17.04 1.93
N THR A 239 8.32 17.71 3.04
CA THR A 239 8.81 17.28 4.35
C THR A 239 7.87 16.22 4.89
N ILE A 240 8.37 14.99 4.97
CA ILE A 240 7.62 13.83 5.45
C ILE A 240 8.16 13.43 6.82
N THR A 241 7.27 13.25 7.79
CA THR A 241 7.61 12.66 9.09
C THR A 241 7.17 11.20 9.15
N PRO A 242 7.86 10.35 9.91
CA PRO A 242 7.45 8.96 10.07
C PRO A 242 6.28 8.86 11.04
N ASN A 243 5.41 7.86 10.84
CA ASN A 243 4.44 7.45 11.84
C ASN A 243 5.17 6.65 12.95
N PRO A 244 5.19 7.11 14.20
CA PRO A 244 5.86 6.39 15.29
C PRO A 244 5.35 4.95 15.47
N ARG A 245 4.06 4.70 15.21
CA ARG A 245 3.45 3.37 15.32
C ARG A 245 3.98 2.43 14.23
N ALA A 246 4.16 2.93 13.00
CA ALA A 246 4.76 2.18 11.90
C ALA A 246 6.22 1.81 12.21
N LEU A 247 7.00 2.76 12.74
CA LEU A 247 8.38 2.49 13.15
C LEU A 247 8.46 1.50 14.32
N ALA A 248 7.56 1.59 15.28
CA ALA A 248 7.48 0.63 16.40
C ALA A 248 7.14 -0.78 15.88
N ALA A 249 6.16 -0.90 14.98
CA ALA A 249 5.80 -2.18 14.36
C ALA A 249 6.99 -2.81 13.62
N LEU A 250 7.80 -2.02 12.90
CA LEU A 250 9.00 -2.53 12.22
C LEU A 250 10.07 -3.04 13.20
N ARG A 251 10.27 -2.35 14.33
CA ARG A 251 11.27 -2.75 15.33
C ARG A 251 10.86 -4.00 16.09
N ASP A 252 9.57 -4.11 16.40
CA ASP A 252 9.02 -5.12 17.32
C ASP A 252 8.42 -6.35 16.63
N THR A 253 8.65 -6.55 15.37
CA THR A 253 8.12 -7.67 14.59
C THR A 253 9.04 -8.88 14.61
N ASP A 254 8.50 -10.08 14.36
CA ASP A 254 9.26 -11.33 14.22
C ASP A 254 9.58 -11.63 12.75
N LEU A 255 8.82 -11.01 11.82
CA LEU A 255 9.00 -11.13 10.38
C LEU A 255 8.65 -9.81 9.69
N ILE A 256 9.54 -9.31 8.85
CA ILE A 256 9.24 -8.23 7.90
C ILE A 256 9.01 -8.85 6.52
N VAL A 257 7.92 -8.45 5.87
CA VAL A 257 7.60 -8.85 4.49
C VAL A 257 7.53 -7.62 3.61
N TYR A 258 8.39 -7.56 2.61
CA TYR A 258 8.21 -6.65 1.49
C TYR A 258 7.26 -7.36 0.53
N GLY A 259 5.99 -6.98 0.59
CA GLY A 259 4.90 -7.66 -0.10
C GLY A 259 4.94 -7.46 -1.61
N PRO A 260 4.24 -8.29 -2.36
CA PRO A 260 4.04 -8.02 -3.78
C PRO A 260 3.11 -6.81 -3.97
N GLY A 261 3.37 -6.05 -5.02
CA GLY A 261 2.62 -4.85 -5.40
C GLY A 261 3.39 -4.06 -6.43
N THR A 262 2.78 -3.00 -6.94
CA THR A 262 3.41 -2.08 -7.90
C THR A 262 4.59 -1.39 -7.21
N PRO A 263 5.83 -1.66 -7.63
CA PRO A 263 7.01 -1.22 -6.87
C PRO A 263 7.07 0.28 -6.66
N HIS A 264 6.96 1.07 -7.73
CA HIS A 264 7.24 2.51 -7.68
C HIS A 264 6.08 3.35 -7.12
N SER A 265 4.85 2.83 -7.08
CA SER A 265 3.72 3.55 -6.49
C SER A 265 3.36 3.05 -5.08
N SER A 266 3.35 1.73 -4.88
CA SER A 266 2.83 1.14 -3.65
C SER A 266 3.90 0.83 -2.60
N LEU A 267 5.14 0.49 -3.00
CA LEU A 267 6.16 -0.03 -2.09
C LEU A 267 7.29 0.97 -1.84
N LEU A 268 8.04 1.32 -2.88
CA LEU A 268 9.25 2.15 -2.75
C LEU A 268 8.99 3.52 -2.10
N PRO A 269 7.84 4.21 -2.31
CA PRO A 269 7.57 5.45 -1.60
C PRO A 269 7.53 5.30 -0.08
N SER A 270 7.13 4.14 0.43
CA SER A 270 7.16 3.85 1.87
C SER A 270 8.58 3.86 2.43
N TYR A 271 9.56 3.41 1.64
CA TYR A 271 10.96 3.32 2.07
C TYR A 271 11.68 4.68 2.07
N LEU A 272 11.11 5.67 1.35
CA LEU A 272 11.58 7.06 1.39
C LEU A 272 11.27 7.76 2.71
N THR A 273 10.33 7.21 3.50
CA THR A 273 9.95 7.81 4.78
C THR A 273 11.12 7.77 5.77
N PRO A 274 11.50 8.91 6.37
CA PRO A 274 12.61 8.96 7.32
C PRO A 274 12.45 7.96 8.46
N GLY A 275 13.52 7.30 8.86
CA GLY A 275 13.53 6.34 9.96
C GLY A 275 13.05 4.93 9.62
N VAL A 276 12.44 4.70 8.45
CA VAL A 276 11.97 3.36 8.02
C VAL A 276 13.16 2.43 7.81
N ALA A 277 14.17 2.86 7.07
CA ALA A 277 15.37 2.06 6.82
C ALA A 277 16.10 1.70 8.13
N GLU A 278 16.21 2.65 9.04
CA GLU A 278 16.82 2.49 10.37
C GLU A 278 15.99 1.53 11.24
N ALA A 279 14.65 1.65 11.21
CA ALA A 279 13.77 0.77 11.95
C ALA A 279 13.86 -0.68 11.44
N ILE A 280 13.96 -0.88 10.13
CA ILE A 280 14.17 -2.19 9.51
C ILE A 280 15.54 -2.77 9.87
N ALA A 281 16.60 -1.97 9.78
CA ALA A 281 17.95 -2.42 10.11
C ALA A 281 18.07 -2.82 11.59
N GLY A 282 17.49 -2.05 12.50
CA GLY A 282 17.46 -2.31 13.93
C GLY A 282 16.32 -3.24 14.38
N SER A 283 15.58 -3.84 13.45
CA SER A 283 14.48 -4.75 13.78
C SER A 283 14.99 -6.06 14.37
N ARG A 284 14.25 -6.59 15.34
CA ARG A 284 14.48 -7.93 15.91
C ARG A 284 13.97 -9.07 15.03
N ALA A 285 13.39 -8.77 13.86
CA ALA A 285 12.85 -9.75 12.96
C ALA A 285 13.89 -10.83 12.58
N ALA A 286 13.53 -12.10 12.78
CA ALA A 286 14.38 -13.24 12.42
C ALA A 286 14.60 -13.33 10.90
N ALA A 287 13.64 -12.83 10.11
CA ALA A 287 13.75 -12.75 8.66
C ALA A 287 13.10 -11.46 8.13
N LYS A 288 13.67 -10.95 7.06
CA LYS A 288 13.20 -9.80 6.27
C LYS A 288 13.11 -10.26 4.83
N VAL A 289 11.88 -10.57 4.38
CA VAL A 289 11.63 -11.36 3.17
C VAL A 289 11.05 -10.48 2.07
N PHE A 290 11.75 -10.40 0.95
CA PHE A 290 11.22 -9.80 -0.26
C PHE A 290 10.46 -10.86 -1.07
N VAL A 291 9.17 -10.64 -1.33
CA VAL A 291 8.33 -11.51 -2.15
C VAL A 291 8.27 -10.95 -3.56
N VAL A 292 8.83 -11.67 -4.52
CA VAL A 292 8.91 -11.23 -5.92
C VAL A 292 7.52 -11.30 -6.56
N ASN A 293 7.15 -10.26 -7.32
CA ASN A 293 5.93 -10.25 -8.12
C ASN A 293 5.90 -11.42 -9.11
N LEU A 294 4.71 -11.97 -9.36
CA LEU A 294 4.52 -13.05 -10.34
C LEU A 294 4.37 -12.53 -11.77
N ARG A 295 4.07 -11.25 -11.94
CA ARG A 295 3.93 -10.57 -13.22
C ARG A 295 4.63 -9.22 -13.17
N ASP A 296 5.06 -8.77 -14.32
CA ASP A 296 5.57 -7.42 -14.48
C ASP A 296 4.41 -6.43 -14.51
N ASP A 297 4.61 -5.29 -13.87
CA ASP A 297 3.76 -4.11 -13.95
C ASP A 297 4.38 -3.10 -14.93
N HIS A 298 3.60 -2.12 -15.38
CA HIS A 298 4.10 -1.09 -16.30
C HIS A 298 5.29 -0.31 -15.76
N ASP A 299 5.38 -0.15 -14.44
CA ASP A 299 6.47 0.57 -13.75
C ASP A 299 7.72 -0.29 -13.53
N SER A 300 7.64 -1.60 -13.77
CA SER A 300 8.73 -2.55 -13.57
C SER A 300 9.19 -3.25 -14.86
N GLN A 301 8.72 -2.80 -16.01
CA GLN A 301 9.09 -3.38 -17.31
C GLN A 301 10.61 -3.45 -17.49
N GLY A 302 11.09 -4.61 -17.92
CA GLY A 302 12.51 -4.86 -18.17
C GLY A 302 13.37 -5.04 -16.92
N LEU A 303 12.79 -4.99 -15.70
CA LEU A 303 13.49 -5.22 -14.46
C LEU A 303 13.41 -6.70 -14.06
N THR A 304 14.55 -7.28 -13.73
CA THR A 304 14.61 -8.61 -13.14
C THR A 304 14.27 -8.57 -11.63
N ALA A 305 14.00 -9.74 -11.04
CA ALA A 305 13.85 -9.83 -9.59
C ALA A 305 15.06 -9.26 -8.82
N ALA A 306 16.28 -9.47 -9.34
CA ALA A 306 17.48 -8.91 -8.75
C ALA A 306 17.52 -7.38 -8.82
N ASP A 307 17.07 -6.79 -9.95
CA ASP A 307 16.98 -5.34 -10.09
C ASP A 307 15.98 -4.74 -9.11
N LEU A 308 14.81 -5.38 -8.93
CA LEU A 308 13.79 -4.93 -7.97
C LEU A 308 14.28 -4.97 -6.53
N VAL A 309 14.98 -6.04 -6.14
CA VAL A 309 15.60 -6.12 -4.80
C VAL A 309 16.71 -5.09 -4.66
N GLY A 310 17.57 -4.90 -5.67
CA GLY A 310 18.61 -3.88 -5.68
C GLY A 310 18.06 -2.46 -5.52
N ARG A 311 16.93 -2.15 -6.19
CA ARG A 311 16.23 -0.88 -6.02
C ARG A 311 15.67 -0.73 -4.59
N THR A 312 15.03 -1.78 -4.06
CA THR A 312 14.55 -1.79 -2.68
C THR A 312 15.68 -1.47 -1.71
N LEU A 313 16.83 -2.13 -1.85
CA LEU A 313 18.02 -1.87 -1.04
C LEU A 313 18.51 -0.42 -1.18
N THR A 314 18.50 0.12 -2.39
CA THR A 314 18.89 1.51 -2.65
C THR A 314 17.97 2.48 -1.91
N TYR A 315 16.65 2.29 -1.97
CA TYR A 315 15.67 3.13 -1.26
C TYR A 315 15.73 2.93 0.26
N LEU A 316 16.14 1.76 0.74
CA LEU A 316 16.43 1.48 2.15
C LEU A 316 17.82 1.98 2.59
N ARG A 317 18.56 2.69 1.72
CA ARG A 317 19.90 3.22 1.98
C ARG A 317 20.90 2.14 2.41
N ASP A 318 20.75 0.94 1.84
CA ASP A 318 21.58 -0.24 2.13
C ASP A 318 21.90 -1.00 0.81
N PRO A 319 22.47 -0.32 -0.21
CA PRO A 319 22.65 -0.90 -1.55
C PRO A 319 23.50 -2.17 -1.56
N GLY A 320 24.43 -2.31 -0.63
CA GLY A 320 25.24 -3.51 -0.43
C GLY A 320 24.60 -4.56 0.47
N ASN A 321 23.41 -4.28 1.02
CA ASN A 321 22.73 -5.10 2.03
C ASN A 321 23.59 -5.41 3.28
N GLU A 322 24.50 -4.50 3.62
CA GLU A 322 25.43 -4.65 4.73
C GLU A 322 24.73 -4.64 6.10
N ARG A 323 23.59 -3.96 6.16
CA ARG A 323 22.73 -3.88 7.37
C ARG A 323 21.72 -5.03 7.44
N GLY A 324 21.70 -5.93 6.45
CA GLY A 324 20.75 -7.02 6.36
C GLY A 324 19.31 -6.56 6.33
N THR A 325 19.00 -5.50 5.58
CA THR A 325 17.63 -4.98 5.41
C THR A 325 16.78 -5.92 4.56
N VAL A 326 17.38 -6.79 3.76
CA VAL A 326 16.74 -7.94 3.11
C VAL A 326 17.56 -9.19 3.43
N THR A 327 16.96 -10.18 4.12
CA THR A 327 17.65 -11.44 4.46
C THR A 327 17.28 -12.59 3.52
N HIS A 328 16.08 -12.53 2.93
CA HIS A 328 15.58 -13.56 2.02
C HIS A 328 14.85 -12.93 0.84
N VAL A 329 14.95 -13.59 -0.31
CA VAL A 329 14.17 -13.27 -1.51
C VAL A 329 13.38 -14.51 -1.88
N LEU A 330 12.05 -14.42 -1.83
CA LEU A 330 11.14 -15.50 -2.12
C LEU A 330 10.60 -15.36 -3.55
N CYS A 331 10.98 -16.32 -4.41
CA CYS A 331 10.61 -16.35 -5.82
C CYS A 331 9.65 -17.49 -6.12
N HIS A 332 8.73 -17.28 -7.07
CA HIS A 332 7.93 -18.37 -7.60
C HIS A 332 8.75 -19.25 -8.53
N GLY A 333 8.51 -20.55 -8.48
CA GLY A 333 9.10 -21.56 -9.36
C GLY A 333 9.82 -22.68 -8.63
N ARG A 334 10.35 -23.61 -9.42
CA ARG A 334 11.12 -24.76 -8.91
C ARG A 334 12.63 -24.49 -8.87
N THR A 335 13.09 -23.48 -9.59
CA THR A 335 14.49 -23.08 -9.72
C THR A 335 14.63 -21.60 -9.45
N LEU A 336 15.80 -21.20 -8.97
CA LEU A 336 16.09 -19.78 -8.80
C LEU A 336 16.21 -19.07 -10.16
N PRO A 337 15.76 -17.79 -10.23
CA PRO A 337 15.88 -17.02 -11.46
C PRO A 337 17.37 -16.81 -11.80
N PRO A 338 17.69 -16.59 -13.11
CA PRO A 338 19.04 -16.19 -13.50
C PRO A 338 19.49 -14.95 -12.72
N ARG A 339 20.77 -14.92 -12.33
CA ARG A 339 21.36 -13.84 -11.52
C ARG A 339 20.77 -13.72 -10.10
N ALA A 340 20.13 -14.77 -9.57
CA ALA A 340 19.86 -14.84 -8.14
C ALA A 340 21.21 -14.78 -7.39
N GLY A 341 21.45 -13.69 -6.67
CA GLY A 341 22.68 -13.48 -5.95
C GLY A 341 22.85 -12.00 -5.59
N LEU A 342 22.37 -11.65 -4.42
CA LEU A 342 22.69 -10.39 -3.77
C LEU A 342 23.47 -10.71 -2.50
N PRO A 343 24.53 -9.96 -2.18
CA PRO A 343 25.28 -10.17 -0.95
C PRO A 343 24.35 -10.18 0.26
N GLY A 344 24.52 -11.17 1.14
CA GLY A 344 23.79 -11.26 2.40
C GLY A 344 22.31 -11.65 2.31
N ALA A 345 21.74 -11.88 1.12
CA ALA A 345 20.36 -12.34 0.96
C ALA A 345 20.29 -13.78 0.43
N ARG A 346 19.51 -14.63 1.12
CA ARG A 346 19.24 -16.01 0.69
C ARG A 346 18.06 -16.02 -0.27
N TRP A 347 18.26 -16.56 -1.46
CA TRP A 347 17.21 -16.75 -2.45
C TRP A 347 16.54 -18.11 -2.24
N VAL A 348 15.20 -18.10 -2.28
CA VAL A 348 14.35 -19.26 -2.03
C VAL A 348 13.33 -19.38 -3.14
N ALA A 349 13.32 -20.52 -3.84
CA ALA A 349 12.31 -20.83 -4.83
C ALA A 349 11.21 -21.68 -4.18
N ALA A 350 9.95 -21.34 -4.43
CA ALA A 350 8.78 -22.07 -3.97
C ALA A 350 7.63 -21.92 -4.95
N ASP A 351 6.68 -22.83 -4.92
CA ASP A 351 5.45 -22.68 -5.70
C ASP A 351 4.51 -21.69 -4.97
N LEU A 352 4.42 -20.47 -5.49
CA LEU A 352 3.69 -19.37 -4.86
C LEU A 352 2.40 -19.00 -5.59
N GLU A 353 2.17 -19.54 -6.78
CA GLU A 353 1.06 -19.13 -7.63
C GLU A 353 -0.26 -19.78 -7.21
N ASP A 354 -1.36 -19.04 -7.35
CA ASP A 354 -2.73 -19.56 -7.19
C ASP A 354 -3.17 -20.20 -8.50
N GLU A 355 -3.34 -21.53 -8.52
CA GLU A 355 -3.75 -22.30 -9.71
C GLU A 355 -5.08 -21.84 -10.29
N ARG A 356 -5.99 -21.31 -9.44
CA ARG A 356 -7.31 -20.82 -9.87
C ARG A 356 -7.25 -19.40 -10.44
N ARG A 357 -6.17 -18.67 -10.14
CA ARG A 357 -5.96 -17.27 -10.55
C ARG A 357 -4.51 -17.06 -10.96
N PRO A 358 -4.12 -17.53 -12.14
CA PRO A 358 -2.75 -17.37 -12.64
C PRO A 358 -2.27 -15.93 -12.58
N GLY A 359 -1.03 -15.73 -12.14
CA GLY A 359 -0.42 -14.41 -11.93
C GLY A 359 -0.77 -13.76 -10.59
N THR A 360 -1.45 -14.48 -9.68
CA THR A 360 -1.70 -14.05 -8.30
C THR A 360 -1.04 -15.00 -7.31
N HIS A 361 -0.52 -14.46 -6.21
CA HIS A 361 0.04 -15.27 -5.14
C HIS A 361 -1.06 -16.09 -4.43
N SER A 362 -0.79 -17.37 -4.24
CA SER A 362 -1.52 -18.21 -3.29
C SER A 362 -1.18 -17.79 -1.87
N GLY A 363 -2.15 -17.23 -1.14
CA GLY A 363 -1.92 -16.85 0.25
C GLY A 363 -1.45 -18.02 1.12
N ALA A 364 -2.03 -19.22 0.91
CA ALA A 364 -1.66 -20.40 1.68
C ALA A 364 -0.19 -20.81 1.45
N ARG A 365 0.21 -21.00 0.20
CA ARG A 365 1.58 -21.41 -0.16
C ARG A 365 2.61 -20.33 0.23
N THR A 366 2.28 -19.06 0.03
CA THR A 366 3.19 -17.97 0.38
C THR A 366 3.38 -17.88 1.90
N VAL A 367 2.32 -17.97 2.70
CA VAL A 367 2.42 -17.93 4.17
C VAL A 367 3.16 -19.15 4.72
N GLU A 368 2.97 -20.34 4.13
CA GLU A 368 3.75 -21.55 4.47
C GLU A 368 5.24 -21.32 4.19
N ALA A 369 5.60 -20.78 3.02
CA ALA A 369 6.98 -20.45 2.69
C ALA A 369 7.58 -19.40 3.64
N LEU A 370 6.83 -18.37 3.99
CA LEU A 370 7.24 -17.35 4.96
C LEU A 370 7.46 -17.94 6.36
N ALA A 371 6.60 -18.86 6.80
CA ALA A 371 6.74 -19.56 8.07
C ALA A 371 8.00 -20.43 8.10
N ALA A 372 8.29 -21.16 7.02
CA ALA A 372 9.50 -21.98 6.89
C ALA A 372 10.76 -21.11 6.90
N VAL A 373 10.78 -20.01 6.18
CA VAL A 373 11.89 -19.04 6.18
C VAL A 373 12.12 -18.49 7.60
N ARG A 374 11.06 -18.08 8.30
CA ARG A 374 11.17 -17.61 9.69
C ARG A 374 11.75 -18.65 10.63
N ALA A 375 11.34 -19.92 10.48
CA ALA A 375 11.81 -21.03 11.31
C ALA A 375 13.24 -21.49 10.95
N GLY A 376 13.85 -20.96 9.89
CA GLY A 376 15.15 -21.41 9.39
C GLY A 376 15.12 -22.84 8.81
N THR A 377 13.91 -23.36 8.51
CA THR A 377 13.74 -24.70 7.93
C THR A 377 13.87 -24.64 6.40
N SER A 378 14.46 -25.67 5.82
CA SER A 378 14.49 -25.81 4.36
C SER A 378 13.05 -26.07 3.88
N LEU A 379 12.62 -25.32 2.87
CA LEU A 379 11.40 -25.68 2.17
C LEU A 379 11.62 -27.03 1.52
N ALA A 380 10.83 -28.05 1.91
CA ALA A 380 10.89 -29.36 1.30
C ALA A 380 10.71 -29.19 -0.22
N ARG A 381 11.65 -29.73 -1.00
CA ARG A 381 11.47 -29.84 -2.46
C ARG A 381 10.21 -30.68 -2.66
N ALA A 382 9.14 -30.07 -3.15
CA ALA A 382 8.01 -30.84 -3.66
C ALA A 382 8.54 -31.72 -4.77
N GLY A 383 8.46 -33.04 -4.56
CA GLY A 383 8.90 -34.08 -5.48
C GLY A 383 8.09 -34.11 -6.78
#